data_208d17bb538476ed00435d72de546913
#
_entry.id   208d17bb538476ed00435d72de546913
#
_cell.length_a   1.000
_cell.length_b   1.000
_cell.length_c   1.000
_cell.angle_alpha   90.00
_cell.angle_beta   90.00
_cell.angle_gamma   90.00
#
_symmetry.space_group_name_H-M   'P 1'
#
loop_
_entity.id
_entity.type
_entity.pdbx_description
1 polymer ?
#
loop_
_entity_poly.entity_id
_entity_poly.type
_entity_poly.pdbx_seq_one_letter_code
_entity_poly.pdbx_strand_id
1 'polypeptide(L)'
;MLDTFFIAAPQGATWPLDIDTVDQRLQERFPGMRGEIVYSNSRRQHYLSFDIDIDGTPRTGAYYVGNLILNDGDEADWASTIAWFISLLPPGTPAVTMRESNPEQIPLLPADPSAAQIRDILVGLAVE
;
A
#
# COMPACT_ATOMS: atom_id res chain seq x y z
N MET A 1 4.57 17.69 3.32
CA MET A 1 5.35 17.14 2.18
C MET A 1 4.75 15.81 1.79
N LEU A 2 4.53 15.61 0.50
CA LEU A 2 4.07 14.33 -0.02
C LEU A 2 5.21 13.33 -0.09
N ASP A 3 4.90 12.07 0.13
CA ASP A 3 5.89 11.01 0.15
C ASP A 3 5.30 9.75 -0.49
N THR A 4 6.14 8.80 -0.81
CA THR A 4 5.72 7.50 -1.30
C THR A 4 5.85 6.50 -0.16
N PHE A 5 4.78 5.74 0.07
CA PHE A 5 4.73 4.73 1.12
C PHE A 5 4.72 3.33 0.50
N PHE A 6 5.38 2.40 1.16
CA PHE A 6 5.47 1.02 0.72
C PHE A 6 4.94 0.11 1.82
N ILE A 7 4.09 -0.84 1.43
CA ILE A 7 3.60 -1.89 2.30
C ILE A 7 3.97 -3.20 1.62
N ALA A 8 4.76 -4.02 2.27
CA ALA A 8 5.33 -5.19 1.59
C ALA A 8 5.34 -6.43 2.48
N ALA A 9 5.41 -7.58 1.83
CA ALA A 9 5.74 -8.83 2.52
C ALA A 9 7.19 -8.74 2.98
N PRO A 10 7.48 -9.09 4.25
CA PRO A 10 8.87 -9.10 4.70
C PRO A 10 9.68 -10.17 3.96
N GLN A 11 10.99 -10.03 4.02
CA GLN A 11 11.89 -10.96 3.36
C GLN A 11 11.59 -12.40 3.79
N GLY A 12 11.45 -13.30 2.81
CA GLY A 12 11.13 -14.69 3.06
C GLY A 12 9.65 -15.00 3.19
N ALA A 13 8.79 -13.99 3.20
CA ALA A 13 7.33 -14.16 3.24
C ALA A 13 6.72 -13.84 1.89
N THR A 14 5.53 -14.40 1.63
CA THR A 14 4.76 -14.11 0.42
C THR A 14 3.33 -13.79 0.81
N TRP A 15 2.68 -12.96 -0.01
CA TRP A 15 1.26 -12.65 0.18
C TRP A 15 0.42 -13.47 -0.81
N PRO A 16 -0.57 -14.22 -0.33
CA PRO A 16 -1.50 -14.94 -1.22
C PRO A 16 -2.60 -13.99 -1.71
N LEU A 17 -2.22 -12.93 -2.38
CA LEU A 17 -3.13 -11.87 -2.83
C LEU A 17 -2.72 -11.47 -4.24
N ASP A 18 -3.50 -11.90 -5.24
CA ASP A 18 -3.18 -11.65 -6.63
C ASP A 18 -3.65 -10.27 -7.10
N ILE A 19 -3.17 -9.88 -8.27
CA ILE A 19 -3.44 -8.58 -8.86
C ILE A 19 -4.92 -8.39 -9.16
N ASP A 20 -5.57 -9.41 -9.71
CA ASP A 20 -6.98 -9.33 -10.09
C ASP A 20 -7.86 -9.13 -8.86
N THR A 21 -7.56 -9.79 -7.76
CA THR A 21 -8.29 -9.63 -6.50
C THR A 21 -8.12 -8.20 -5.96
N VAL A 22 -6.91 -7.67 -5.98
CA VAL A 22 -6.66 -6.29 -5.51
C VAL A 22 -7.42 -5.30 -6.39
N ASP A 23 -7.38 -5.47 -7.71
CA ASP A 23 -8.13 -4.60 -8.63
C ASP A 23 -9.62 -4.61 -8.31
N GLN A 24 -10.20 -5.78 -8.15
CA GLN A 24 -11.62 -5.92 -7.83
C GLN A 24 -11.96 -5.25 -6.49
N ARG A 25 -11.15 -5.47 -5.46
CA ARG A 25 -11.39 -4.88 -4.14
C ARG A 25 -11.24 -3.38 -4.13
N LEU A 26 -10.28 -2.85 -4.88
CA LEU A 26 -10.13 -1.40 -5.04
C LEU A 26 -11.35 -0.78 -5.73
N GLN A 27 -11.88 -1.43 -6.75
CA GLN A 27 -13.08 -0.94 -7.43
C GLN A 27 -14.30 -0.91 -6.49
N GLU A 28 -14.42 -1.89 -5.60
CA GLU A 28 -15.49 -1.92 -4.60
C GLU A 28 -15.35 -0.80 -3.58
N ARG A 29 -14.13 -0.53 -3.13
CA ARG A 29 -13.88 0.50 -2.11
C ARG A 29 -13.89 1.92 -2.70
N PHE A 30 -13.39 2.08 -3.90
CA PHE A 30 -13.29 3.37 -4.58
C PHE A 30 -14.03 3.32 -5.91
N PRO A 31 -15.37 3.46 -5.88
CA PRO A 31 -16.14 3.47 -7.14
C PRO A 31 -15.62 4.58 -8.05
N GLY A 32 -15.40 4.25 -9.31
CA GLY A 32 -14.83 5.19 -10.26
C GLY A 32 -13.31 5.18 -10.37
N MET A 33 -12.63 4.32 -9.60
CA MET A 33 -11.19 4.18 -9.73
C MET A 33 -10.82 3.69 -11.13
N ARG A 34 -9.60 4.01 -11.55
CA ARG A 34 -9.04 3.53 -12.82
C ARG A 34 -7.88 2.60 -12.51
N GLY A 35 -7.97 1.37 -13.01
CA GLY A 35 -6.92 0.37 -12.87
C GLY A 35 -6.46 -0.14 -14.22
N GLU A 36 -5.18 -0.41 -14.35
CA GLU A 36 -4.57 -0.98 -15.54
C GLU A 36 -3.50 -1.97 -15.14
N ILE A 37 -3.55 -3.16 -15.73
CA ILE A 37 -2.51 -4.17 -15.49
C ILE A 37 -1.44 -3.97 -16.56
N VAL A 38 -0.20 -3.71 -16.10
CA VAL A 38 0.94 -3.35 -16.93
C VAL A 38 2.07 -4.35 -16.67
N TYR A 39 2.85 -4.64 -17.70
CA TYR A 39 4.04 -5.47 -17.53
C TYR A 39 5.28 -4.61 -17.27
N SER A 40 5.99 -4.89 -16.18
CA SER A 40 7.24 -4.21 -15.83
C SER A 40 8.41 -4.99 -16.41
N ASN A 41 9.12 -4.40 -17.38
CA ASN A 41 10.29 -5.02 -17.98
C ASN A 41 11.46 -5.15 -16.99
N SER A 42 11.63 -4.16 -16.12
CA SER A 42 12.71 -4.16 -15.15
C SER A 42 12.52 -5.21 -14.05
N ARG A 43 11.27 -5.44 -13.63
CA ARG A 43 10.94 -6.43 -12.60
C ARG A 43 10.48 -7.76 -13.16
N ARG A 44 10.25 -7.83 -14.47
CA ARG A 44 9.80 -9.03 -15.19
C ARG A 44 8.51 -9.60 -14.60
N GLN A 45 7.56 -8.73 -14.28
CA GLN A 45 6.27 -9.15 -13.75
C GLN A 45 5.20 -8.11 -14.06
N HIS A 46 3.96 -8.57 -14.05
CA HIS A 46 2.82 -7.66 -14.16
C HIS A 46 2.57 -6.96 -12.83
N TYR A 47 1.99 -5.78 -12.90
CA TYR A 47 1.53 -5.05 -11.72
C TYR A 47 0.26 -4.29 -12.08
N LEU A 48 -0.49 -3.92 -11.04
CA LEU A 48 -1.67 -3.07 -11.18
C LEU A 48 -1.25 -1.62 -10.93
N SER A 49 -1.49 -0.76 -11.92
CA SER A 49 -1.38 0.69 -11.74
C SER A 49 -2.78 1.24 -11.54
N PHE A 50 -3.00 2.08 -10.53
CA PHE A 50 -4.34 2.57 -10.24
C PHE A 50 -4.35 4.03 -9.82
N ASP A 51 -5.49 4.67 -10.14
CA ASP A 51 -5.81 6.05 -9.74
C ASP A 51 -7.08 6.00 -8.90
N ILE A 52 -7.06 6.64 -7.74
CA ILE A 52 -8.21 6.71 -6.84
C ILE A 52 -8.37 8.14 -6.34
N ASP A 53 -9.58 8.46 -5.83
CA ASP A 53 -9.84 9.72 -5.15
C ASP A 53 -9.91 9.47 -3.64
N ILE A 54 -9.18 10.27 -2.88
CA ILE A 54 -9.30 10.29 -1.42
C ILE A 54 -9.79 11.68 -1.04
N ASP A 55 -11.01 11.76 -0.55
CA ASP A 55 -11.67 13.01 -0.15
C ASP A 55 -11.62 14.09 -1.24
N GLY A 56 -11.85 13.67 -2.50
CA GLY A 56 -11.87 14.57 -3.64
C GLY A 56 -10.49 14.90 -4.21
N THR A 57 -9.43 14.31 -3.68
CA THR A 57 -8.06 14.53 -4.17
C THR A 57 -7.56 13.29 -4.90
N PRO A 58 -7.12 13.44 -6.16
CA PRO A 58 -6.56 12.30 -6.91
C PRO A 58 -5.28 11.76 -6.28
N ARG A 59 -5.18 10.44 -6.20
CA ARG A 59 -3.99 9.76 -5.69
C ARG A 59 -3.70 8.56 -6.58
N THR A 60 -2.44 8.21 -6.69
CA THR A 60 -2.01 7.07 -7.50
C THR A 60 -1.31 6.02 -6.67
N GLY A 61 -1.31 4.79 -7.17
CA GLY A 61 -0.60 3.71 -6.51
C GLY A 61 -0.33 2.58 -7.48
N ALA A 62 0.39 1.59 -6.99
CA ALA A 62 0.69 0.39 -7.75
C ALA A 62 0.71 -0.83 -6.83
N TYR A 63 0.29 -1.97 -7.34
CA TYR A 63 0.38 -3.22 -6.59
C TYR A 63 1.15 -4.26 -7.42
N TYR A 64 2.31 -4.64 -6.91
CA TYR A 64 3.02 -5.85 -7.32
C TYR A 64 2.68 -6.92 -6.29
N VAL A 65 2.60 -8.19 -6.67
CA VAL A 65 2.34 -9.22 -5.66
C VAL A 65 3.40 -9.13 -4.58
N GLY A 66 2.97 -8.88 -3.35
CA GLY A 66 3.86 -8.70 -2.20
C GLY A 66 4.34 -7.28 -1.95
N ASN A 67 3.89 -6.29 -2.73
CA ASN A 67 4.35 -4.91 -2.54
C ASN A 67 3.30 -3.90 -3.03
N LEU A 68 2.72 -3.15 -2.11
CA LEU A 68 1.80 -2.06 -2.40
C LEU A 68 2.57 -0.74 -2.32
N ILE A 69 2.49 0.06 -3.38
CA ILE A 69 3.17 1.36 -3.47
C ILE A 69 2.10 2.44 -3.56
N LEU A 70 2.19 3.44 -2.67
CA LEU A 70 1.21 4.53 -2.58
C LEU A 70 1.91 5.87 -2.75
N ASN A 71 1.51 6.62 -3.77
CA ASN A 71 2.17 7.86 -4.17
C ASN A 71 1.36 9.09 -3.78
N ASP A 72 2.03 10.23 -3.69
CA ASP A 72 1.43 11.56 -3.72
C ASP A 72 0.48 11.85 -2.54
N GLY A 73 0.74 11.26 -1.38
CA GLY A 73 -0.09 11.49 -0.21
C GLY A 73 0.73 11.65 1.06
N ASP A 74 0.06 12.05 2.14
CA ASP A 74 0.66 12.06 3.46
C ASP A 74 0.11 10.90 4.30
N GLU A 75 0.54 10.80 5.55
CA GLU A 75 0.17 9.72 6.44
C GLU A 75 -1.35 9.64 6.66
N ALA A 76 -2.00 10.81 6.79
CA ALA A 76 -3.44 10.85 7.01
C ALA A 76 -4.22 10.41 5.76
N ASP A 77 -3.70 10.73 4.56
CA ASP A 77 -4.36 10.34 3.32
C ASP A 77 -4.42 8.83 3.17
N TRP A 78 -3.32 8.15 3.50
CA TRP A 78 -3.19 6.73 3.18
C TRP A 78 -3.48 5.76 4.32
N ALA A 79 -3.51 6.24 5.59
CA ALA A 79 -3.62 5.35 6.74
C ALA A 79 -4.84 4.44 6.69
N SER A 80 -6.01 4.98 6.35
CA SER A 80 -7.25 4.21 6.26
C SER A 80 -7.20 3.18 5.12
N THR A 81 -6.62 3.56 3.98
CA THR A 81 -6.47 2.66 2.84
C THR A 81 -5.52 1.52 3.17
N ILE A 82 -4.43 1.81 3.87
CA ILE A 82 -3.47 0.77 4.29
C ILE A 82 -4.13 -0.20 5.26
N ALA A 83 -4.85 0.31 6.26
CA ALA A 83 -5.57 -0.56 7.21
C ALA A 83 -6.55 -1.48 6.49
N TRP A 84 -7.32 -0.92 5.55
CA TRP A 84 -8.23 -1.71 4.74
C TRP A 84 -7.48 -2.76 3.91
N PHE A 85 -6.37 -2.37 3.27
CA PHE A 85 -5.60 -3.28 2.43
C PHE A 85 -5.06 -4.48 3.25
N ILE A 86 -4.55 -4.21 4.44
CA ILE A 86 -4.06 -5.28 5.33
C ILE A 86 -5.18 -6.27 5.65
N SER A 87 -6.43 -5.79 5.77
CA SER A 87 -7.57 -6.66 6.04
C SER A 87 -7.88 -7.63 4.90
N LEU A 88 -7.37 -7.40 3.70
CA LEU A 88 -7.51 -8.33 2.57
C LEU A 88 -6.60 -9.54 2.69
N LEU A 89 -5.55 -9.44 3.50
CA LEU A 89 -4.62 -10.54 3.71
C LEU A 89 -5.18 -11.54 4.72
N PRO A 90 -4.85 -12.83 4.60
CA PRO A 90 -5.26 -13.82 5.61
C PRO A 90 -4.77 -13.40 7.01
N PRO A 91 -5.52 -13.72 8.07
CA PRO A 91 -5.09 -13.41 9.43
C PRO A 91 -3.70 -13.98 9.72
N GLY A 92 -2.87 -13.17 10.37
CA GLY A 92 -1.50 -13.56 10.70
C GLY A 92 -0.48 -13.37 9.60
N THR A 93 -0.90 -12.86 8.43
CA THR A 93 0.05 -12.57 7.33
C THR A 93 0.91 -11.36 7.72
N PRO A 94 2.25 -11.49 7.74
CA PRO A 94 3.09 -10.37 8.13
C PRO A 94 3.21 -9.33 7.04
N ALA A 95 3.34 -8.07 7.44
CA ALA A 95 3.55 -6.94 6.55
C ALA A 95 4.51 -5.95 7.19
N VAL A 96 5.38 -5.36 6.37
CA VAL A 96 6.27 -4.28 6.79
C VAL A 96 5.90 -3.02 6.05
N THR A 97 6.28 -1.87 6.59
CA THR A 97 6.05 -0.59 5.92
C THR A 97 7.34 0.22 5.88
N MET A 98 7.40 1.12 4.88
CA MET A 98 8.55 2.00 4.69
C MET A 98 8.05 3.27 4.02
N ARG A 99 8.71 4.39 4.26
CA ARG A 99 8.52 5.57 3.43
C ARG A 99 9.79 5.86 2.64
N GLU A 100 9.62 6.41 1.45
CA GLU A 100 10.73 6.63 0.52
C GLU A 100 11.80 7.52 1.12
N SER A 101 11.41 8.52 1.90
CA SER A 101 12.36 9.46 2.53
C SER A 101 13.17 8.84 3.67
N ASN A 102 12.83 7.62 4.12
CA ASN A 102 13.54 6.93 5.20
C ASN A 102 13.62 5.42 4.92
N PRO A 103 14.39 5.01 3.89
CA PRO A 103 14.41 3.61 3.45
C PRO A 103 15.15 2.67 4.39
N GLU A 104 15.84 3.20 5.41
CA GLU A 104 16.60 2.38 6.34
C GLU A 104 15.74 1.79 7.46
N GLN A 105 14.56 2.37 7.71
CA GLN A 105 13.65 1.89 8.75
C GLN A 105 12.45 1.22 8.11
N ILE A 106 12.32 -0.08 8.34
CA ILE A 106 11.27 -0.92 7.74
C ILE A 106 10.60 -1.72 8.85
N PRO A 107 9.75 -1.06 9.68
CA PRO A 107 9.12 -1.74 10.80
C PRO A 107 8.06 -2.74 10.36
N LEU A 108 7.89 -3.77 11.17
CA LEU A 108 6.80 -4.73 11.03
C LEU A 108 5.52 -4.07 11.53
N LEU A 109 4.44 -4.21 10.76
CA LEU A 109 3.13 -3.73 11.19
C LEU A 109 2.53 -4.67 12.24
N PRO A 110 1.78 -4.14 13.21
CA PRO A 110 1.08 -5.01 14.15
C PRO A 110 0.00 -5.82 13.43
N ALA A 111 -0.45 -6.92 14.05
CA ALA A 111 -1.55 -7.69 13.53
C ALA A 111 -2.83 -6.84 13.58
N ASP A 112 -3.63 -6.88 12.50
CA ASP A 112 -4.90 -6.17 12.40
C ASP A 112 -4.79 -4.70 12.84
N PRO A 113 -3.90 -3.91 12.21
CA PRO A 113 -3.67 -2.54 12.66
C PRO A 113 -4.83 -1.62 12.32
N SER A 114 -5.12 -0.68 13.23
CA SER A 114 -6.08 0.39 12.97
C SER A 114 -5.44 1.47 12.09
N ALA A 115 -6.28 2.30 11.47
CA ALA A 115 -5.78 3.45 10.71
C ALA A 115 -4.95 4.39 11.59
N ALA A 116 -5.38 4.60 12.84
CA ALA A 116 -4.62 5.45 13.77
C ALA A 116 -3.23 4.88 14.07
N GLN A 117 -3.14 3.57 14.27
CA GLN A 117 -1.85 2.91 14.49
C GLN A 117 -0.92 3.06 13.28
N ILE A 118 -1.46 2.87 12.09
CA ILE A 118 -0.68 3.01 10.86
C ILE A 118 -0.21 4.45 10.69
N ARG A 119 -1.10 5.42 10.89
CA ARG A 119 -0.73 6.83 10.80
C ARG A 119 0.43 7.15 11.76
N ASP A 120 0.32 6.70 13.00
CA ASP A 120 1.35 6.96 14.01
C ASP A 120 2.69 6.33 13.63
N ILE A 121 2.68 5.12 13.06
CA ILE A 121 3.89 4.46 12.59
C ILE A 121 4.52 5.27 11.44
N LEU A 122 3.72 5.68 10.46
CA LEU A 122 4.23 6.44 9.31
C LEU A 122 4.76 7.81 9.73
N VAL A 123 4.09 8.49 10.66
CA VAL A 123 4.58 9.75 11.22
C VAL A 123 5.91 9.54 11.93
N GLY A 124 6.03 8.46 12.70
CA GLY A 124 7.27 8.13 13.40
C GLY A 124 8.44 7.83 12.47
N LEU A 125 8.18 7.46 11.22
CA LEU A 125 9.22 7.21 10.21
C LEU A 125 9.64 8.48 9.47
N ALA A 126 8.94 9.59 9.65
CA ALA A 126 9.27 10.83 8.96
C ALA A 126 10.67 11.32 9.37
N VAL A 127 11.44 11.74 8.37
CA VAL A 127 12.78 12.30 8.58
C VAL A 127 12.67 13.81 8.52
N GLU A 128 13.16 14.46 9.56
CA GLU A 128 13.16 15.93 9.64
C GLU A 128 14.48 16.52 9.18
#